data_9050394633a029c112dc3fcc37d33394
#
_entry.id   9050394633a029c112dc3fcc37d33394
#
_cell.length_a   1.000
_cell.length_b   1.000
_cell.length_c   1.000
_cell.angle_alpha   90.00
_cell.angle_beta   90.00
_cell.angle_gamma   90.00
#
_symmetry.space_group_name_H-M   'P 1'
#
loop_
_entity.id
_entity.type
_entity.pdbx_description
1 polymer ?
#
loop_
_entity_poly.entity_id
_entity_poly.type
_entity_poly.pdbx_seq_one_letter_code
_entity_poly.pdbx_strand_id
1 'polypeptide(L)'
;NTSHKIKTRFYYRGDNIIDGSSSHKSLDDILGNMGSDAVTVNAYIDNIKNGDYSPFFPLIQPILQGDLNGIVDGAVNILNGVFPTATTADYCDLISWVMNNNKENVPKGTDKNYTYYVDYQFNKKWDNGSQITAGATYEHMKSVSKTTGTHDSDNAALFAQYDQRFFDRLSVSAGMRAEYYRVDGYLREADTKLFGTKIPVKPIFRAGLNYQLADYSFIRASFGQGYRYPSLTEKYARKDIGGVGVYPNKEVNAEKGVNAELGFKQGYKFGNLTGFFDLAGFYTQYTDMIEFRFGIFNNTTFQY
;
A
#
# COMPACT_ATOMS: atom_id res chain seq x y z
N ASN A 1 16.01 32.09 -18.73
CA ASN A 1 14.65 31.64 -19.09
C ASN A 1 13.83 31.33 -17.84
N THR A 2 12.58 31.79 -17.86
CA THR A 2 11.63 31.54 -16.76
C THR A 2 10.39 30.87 -17.33
N SER A 3 9.87 29.84 -16.67
CA SER A 3 8.62 29.19 -17.06
C SER A 3 7.75 28.90 -15.82
N HIS A 4 6.46 28.91 -16.05
CA HIS A 4 5.43 28.57 -15.07
C HIS A 4 4.56 27.45 -15.64
N LYS A 5 4.18 26.52 -14.80
CA LYS A 5 3.31 25.42 -15.16
C LYS A 5 2.27 25.22 -14.05
N ILE A 6 1.02 25.16 -14.47
CA ILE A 6 -0.09 24.85 -13.58
C ILE A 6 -0.77 23.61 -14.14
N LYS A 7 -1.04 22.64 -13.26
CA LYS A 7 -1.86 21.47 -13.57
C LYS A 7 -2.99 21.41 -12.56
N THR A 8 -4.18 21.17 -13.06
CA THR A 8 -5.36 20.87 -12.25
C THR A 8 -5.93 19.55 -12.70
N ARG A 9 -6.40 18.75 -11.75
CA ARG A 9 -7.11 17.50 -12.04
C ARG A 9 -8.30 17.39 -11.11
N PHE A 10 -9.39 16.95 -11.69
CA PHE A 10 -10.53 16.45 -10.94
C PHE A 10 -10.71 14.98 -11.29
N TYR A 11 -10.82 14.15 -10.28
CA TYR A 11 -11.05 12.74 -10.45
C TYR A 11 -12.26 12.33 -9.63
N TYR A 12 -13.19 11.63 -10.28
CA TYR A 12 -14.32 10.99 -9.64
C TYR A 12 -14.29 9.50 -9.98
N ARG A 13 -14.36 8.68 -8.96
CA ARG A 13 -14.57 7.23 -9.10
C ARG A 13 -15.78 6.85 -8.29
N GLY A 14 -16.76 6.24 -8.94
CA GLY A 14 -17.90 5.60 -8.31
C GLY A 14 -17.91 4.14 -8.73
N ASP A 15 -17.73 3.24 -7.79
CA ASP A 15 -17.87 1.81 -8.03
C ASP A 15 -19.22 1.37 -7.47
N ASN A 16 -20.11 0.91 -8.33
CA ASN A 16 -21.27 0.17 -7.91
C ASN A 16 -20.80 -1.25 -7.61
N ILE A 17 -20.90 -1.67 -6.35
CA ILE A 17 -20.82 -3.08 -6.04
C ILE A 17 -22.12 -3.68 -6.58
N ILE A 18 -22.08 -4.13 -7.82
CA ILE A 18 -23.13 -4.94 -8.40
C ILE A 18 -23.07 -6.23 -7.62
N ASP A 19 -24.13 -6.52 -6.90
CA ASP A 19 -24.37 -7.84 -6.37
C ASP A 19 -24.32 -8.79 -7.56
N GLY A 20 -23.16 -9.46 -7.75
CA GLY A 20 -23.06 -10.52 -8.74
C GLY A 20 -24.00 -11.62 -8.31
N SER A 21 -25.26 -11.52 -8.74
CA SER A 21 -26.19 -12.63 -8.71
C SER A 21 -25.75 -13.65 -9.76
N SER A 22 -24.58 -14.25 -9.56
CA SER A 22 -24.36 -15.58 -10.09
C SER A 22 -25.44 -16.46 -9.45
N SER A 23 -26.05 -17.29 -10.22
CA SER A 23 -26.99 -18.30 -9.75
C SER A 23 -26.27 -19.16 -8.70
N HIS A 24 -26.35 -18.73 -7.44
CA HIS A 24 -25.78 -19.48 -6.33
C HIS A 24 -26.69 -20.66 -6.08
N LYS A 25 -26.10 -21.84 -6.09
CA LYS A 25 -26.77 -23.04 -5.59
C LYS A 25 -27.30 -22.74 -4.18
N SER A 26 -28.50 -23.17 -3.88
CA SER A 26 -29.00 -23.11 -2.52
C SER A 26 -28.17 -24.00 -1.61
N LEU A 27 -28.18 -23.75 -0.31
CA LEU A 27 -27.50 -24.62 0.65
C LEU A 27 -28.01 -26.07 0.52
N ASP A 28 -29.32 -26.23 0.32
CA ASP A 28 -29.94 -27.55 0.17
C ASP A 28 -29.44 -28.28 -1.09
N ASP A 29 -29.20 -27.55 -2.19
CA ASP A 29 -28.62 -28.14 -3.41
C ASP A 29 -27.17 -28.58 -3.19
N ILE A 30 -26.40 -27.79 -2.45
CA ILE A 30 -25.00 -28.10 -2.12
C ILE A 30 -24.96 -29.33 -1.20
N LEU A 31 -25.74 -29.30 -0.13
CA LEU A 31 -25.83 -30.41 0.83
C LEU A 31 -26.39 -31.68 0.20
N GLY A 32 -27.31 -31.56 -0.74
CA GLY A 32 -27.85 -32.69 -1.50
C GLY A 32 -26.77 -33.46 -2.29
N ASN A 33 -25.74 -32.72 -2.78
CA ASN A 33 -24.61 -33.32 -3.48
C ASN A 33 -23.58 -33.96 -2.53
N MET A 34 -23.52 -33.53 -1.26
CA MET A 34 -22.56 -34.01 -0.27
C MET A 34 -23.00 -35.36 0.40
N GLY A 35 -24.17 -35.85 0.12
CA GLY A 35 -24.65 -37.14 0.61
C GLY A 35 -24.63 -37.27 2.13
N SER A 36 -23.95 -38.24 2.68
CA SER A 36 -23.86 -38.46 4.14
C SER A 36 -23.13 -37.36 4.90
N ASP A 37 -22.34 -36.56 4.22
CA ASP A 37 -21.58 -35.48 4.84
C ASP A 37 -22.46 -34.24 5.12
N ALA A 38 -23.66 -34.19 4.53
CA ALA A 38 -24.61 -33.08 4.71
C ALA A 38 -24.96 -32.82 6.19
N VAL A 39 -25.08 -33.85 7.02
CA VAL A 39 -25.38 -33.75 8.44
C VAL A 39 -24.22 -33.06 9.18
N THR A 40 -23.01 -33.46 8.87
CA THR A 40 -21.79 -32.88 9.45
C THR A 40 -21.62 -31.42 9.04
N VAL A 41 -21.83 -31.11 7.75
CA VAL A 41 -21.77 -29.73 7.23
C VAL A 41 -22.79 -28.84 7.92
N ASN A 42 -24.03 -29.29 8.08
CA ASN A 42 -25.04 -28.53 8.81
C ASN A 42 -24.65 -28.24 10.26
N ALA A 43 -24.08 -29.20 10.96
CA ALA A 43 -23.60 -29.01 12.33
C ALA A 43 -22.48 -27.95 12.39
N TYR A 44 -21.56 -27.93 11.42
CA TYR A 44 -20.53 -26.89 11.31
C TYR A 44 -21.12 -25.50 11.00
N ILE A 45 -22.09 -25.44 10.11
CA ILE A 45 -22.80 -24.18 9.78
C ILE A 45 -23.52 -23.63 11.01
N ASP A 46 -24.19 -24.49 11.78
CA ASP A 46 -24.89 -24.08 12.99
C ASP A 46 -23.91 -23.61 14.08
N ASN A 47 -22.76 -24.26 14.22
CA ASN A 47 -21.69 -23.78 15.11
C ASN A 47 -21.25 -22.38 14.70
N ILE A 48 -20.98 -22.12 13.43
CA ILE A 48 -20.60 -20.80 12.89
C ILE A 48 -21.70 -19.77 13.22
N LYS A 49 -22.96 -20.08 12.97
CA LYS A 49 -24.10 -19.20 13.27
C LYS A 49 -24.21 -18.86 14.74
N ASN A 50 -23.81 -19.79 15.62
CA ASN A 50 -23.79 -19.62 17.06
C ASN A 50 -22.48 -18.97 17.59
N GLY A 51 -21.54 -18.63 16.70
CA GLY A 51 -20.25 -18.02 17.07
C GLY A 51 -19.21 -19.00 17.60
N ASP A 52 -19.43 -20.30 17.44
CA ASP A 52 -18.46 -21.32 17.79
C ASP A 52 -17.58 -21.69 16.57
N TYR A 53 -16.37 -21.15 16.55
CA TYR A 53 -15.37 -21.37 15.49
C TYR A 53 -14.33 -22.42 15.89
N SER A 54 -14.49 -23.08 17.04
CA SER A 54 -13.52 -24.06 17.54
C SER A 54 -13.22 -25.21 16.55
N PRO A 55 -14.17 -25.68 15.74
CA PRO A 55 -13.91 -26.71 14.73
C PRO A 55 -12.92 -26.30 13.63
N PHE A 56 -12.73 -24.98 13.43
CA PHE A 56 -11.82 -24.45 12.41
C PHE A 56 -10.41 -24.10 12.93
N PHE A 57 -10.18 -24.21 14.24
CA PHE A 57 -8.85 -23.97 14.83
C PHE A 57 -7.72 -24.78 14.18
N PRO A 58 -7.90 -26.06 13.81
CA PRO A 58 -6.85 -26.80 13.11
C PRO A 58 -6.49 -26.25 11.73
N LEU A 59 -7.44 -25.57 11.05
CA LEU A 59 -7.20 -24.90 9.76
C LEU A 59 -6.40 -23.60 9.91
N ILE A 60 -6.56 -22.95 11.06
CA ILE A 60 -5.95 -21.65 11.33
C ILE A 60 -4.53 -21.81 11.90
N GLN A 61 -4.24 -22.92 12.58
CA GLN A 61 -2.97 -23.13 13.25
C GLN A 61 -1.75 -23.09 12.31
N PRO A 62 -1.74 -23.71 11.11
CA PRO A 62 -0.66 -23.55 10.13
C PRO A 62 -0.50 -22.11 9.64
N ILE A 63 -1.59 -21.37 9.50
CA ILE A 63 -1.59 -19.93 9.11
C ILE A 63 -0.85 -19.12 10.17
N LEU A 64 -1.12 -19.37 11.44
CA LEU A 64 -0.47 -18.69 12.56
C LEU A 64 1.03 -19.01 12.66
N GLN A 65 1.46 -20.16 12.14
CA GLN A 65 2.86 -20.59 12.11
C GLN A 65 3.60 -20.12 10.84
N GLY A 66 2.92 -19.45 9.90
CA GLY A 66 3.52 -18.96 8.65
C GLY A 66 3.84 -20.06 7.62
N ASP A 67 3.30 -21.26 7.82
CA ASP A 67 3.49 -22.40 6.91
C ASP A 67 2.42 -22.39 5.81
N LEU A 68 2.73 -21.72 4.70
CA LEU A 68 1.81 -21.62 3.55
C LEU A 68 1.56 -22.99 2.87
N ASN A 69 2.52 -23.89 2.87
CA ASN A 69 2.33 -25.23 2.31
C ASN A 69 1.49 -26.10 3.26
N GLY A 70 1.73 -26.01 4.55
CA GLY A 70 0.93 -26.66 5.57
C GLY A 70 -0.53 -26.20 5.61
N ILE A 71 -0.82 -24.96 5.16
CA ILE A 71 -2.20 -24.46 5.04
C ILE A 71 -2.99 -25.24 4.01
N VAL A 72 -2.44 -25.44 2.81
CA VAL A 72 -3.12 -26.13 1.72
C VAL A 72 -3.28 -27.61 2.06
N ASP A 73 -2.20 -28.24 2.51
CA ASP A 73 -2.20 -29.67 2.86
C ASP A 73 -3.06 -29.94 4.10
N GLY A 74 -3.01 -29.06 5.09
CA GLY A 74 -3.84 -29.14 6.29
C GLY A 74 -5.33 -28.96 5.96
N ALA A 75 -5.68 -27.99 5.13
CA ALA A 75 -7.04 -27.76 4.70
C ALA A 75 -7.59 -28.96 3.92
N VAL A 76 -6.83 -29.48 2.97
CA VAL A 76 -7.21 -30.66 2.17
C VAL A 76 -7.36 -31.91 3.06
N ASN A 77 -6.43 -32.13 3.98
CA ASN A 77 -6.48 -33.31 4.87
C ASN A 77 -7.66 -33.24 5.85
N ILE A 78 -7.94 -32.05 6.41
CA ILE A 78 -9.08 -31.88 7.32
C ILE A 78 -10.38 -32.01 6.54
N LEU A 79 -10.50 -31.39 5.37
CA LEU A 79 -11.69 -31.50 4.55
C LEU A 79 -11.93 -32.95 4.13
N ASN A 80 -10.91 -33.68 3.69
CA ASN A 80 -11.01 -35.10 3.33
C ASN A 80 -11.29 -35.98 4.54
N GLY A 81 -10.79 -35.63 5.73
CA GLY A 81 -11.05 -36.40 6.96
C GLY A 81 -12.45 -36.18 7.54
N VAL A 82 -12.99 -34.95 7.38
CA VAL A 82 -14.33 -34.59 7.89
C VAL A 82 -15.44 -34.87 6.89
N PHE A 83 -15.14 -34.79 5.58
CA PHE A 83 -16.09 -34.95 4.49
C PHE A 83 -15.55 -35.93 3.43
N PRO A 84 -15.44 -37.22 3.74
CA PRO A 84 -14.80 -38.19 2.86
C PRO A 84 -15.51 -38.42 1.54
N THR A 85 -16.77 -38.04 1.40
CA THR A 85 -17.58 -38.24 0.16
C THR A 85 -17.71 -36.97 -0.67
N ALA A 86 -17.30 -35.79 -0.14
CA ALA A 86 -17.41 -34.53 -0.84
C ALA A 86 -16.30 -34.38 -1.90
N THR A 87 -16.64 -33.77 -3.01
CA THR A 87 -15.69 -33.43 -4.08
C THR A 87 -15.11 -32.03 -3.89
N THR A 88 -14.01 -31.72 -4.58
CA THR A 88 -13.44 -30.36 -4.61
C THR A 88 -14.47 -29.32 -5.08
N ALA A 89 -15.36 -29.70 -6.01
CA ALA A 89 -16.41 -28.81 -6.48
C ALA A 89 -17.43 -28.49 -5.37
N ASP A 90 -17.79 -29.47 -4.55
CA ASP A 90 -18.72 -29.28 -3.42
C ASP A 90 -18.12 -28.37 -2.37
N TYR A 91 -16.81 -28.46 -2.10
CA TYR A 91 -16.11 -27.54 -1.20
C TYR A 91 -16.08 -26.12 -1.75
N CYS A 92 -15.82 -25.94 -3.05
CA CYS A 92 -15.85 -24.61 -3.68
C CYS A 92 -17.26 -24.01 -3.61
N ASP A 93 -18.29 -24.81 -3.84
CA ASP A 93 -19.70 -24.38 -3.74
C ASP A 93 -20.04 -23.99 -2.30
N LEU A 94 -19.63 -24.80 -1.30
CA LEU A 94 -19.87 -24.50 0.13
C LEU A 94 -19.14 -23.23 0.58
N ILE A 95 -17.87 -23.07 0.23
CA ILE A 95 -17.09 -21.87 0.53
C ILE A 95 -17.75 -20.64 -0.11
N SER A 96 -18.16 -20.77 -1.38
CA SER A 96 -18.86 -19.72 -2.10
C SER A 96 -20.19 -19.36 -1.44
N TRP A 97 -20.94 -20.36 -0.96
CA TRP A 97 -22.18 -20.16 -0.22
C TRP A 97 -21.92 -19.44 1.11
N VAL A 98 -20.95 -19.89 1.92
CA VAL A 98 -20.60 -19.24 3.20
C VAL A 98 -20.17 -17.80 2.98
N MET A 99 -19.33 -17.56 1.97
CA MET A 99 -18.89 -16.20 1.61
C MET A 99 -20.06 -15.33 1.14
N ASN A 100 -21.07 -15.91 0.50
CA ASN A 100 -22.22 -15.19 -0.04
C ASN A 100 -23.33 -14.99 0.99
N ASN A 101 -23.54 -15.93 1.90
CA ASN A 101 -24.57 -15.80 2.96
C ASN A 101 -24.17 -14.85 4.10
N ASN A 102 -22.89 -14.62 4.31
CA ASN A 102 -22.41 -13.54 5.15
C ASN A 102 -22.63 -12.16 4.52
N LYS A 103 -23.27 -12.08 3.33
CA LYS A 103 -23.61 -10.83 2.66
C LYS A 103 -24.67 -9.99 3.36
N GLU A 104 -25.37 -10.49 4.35
CA GLU A 104 -26.29 -9.65 5.16
C GLU A 104 -25.54 -8.50 5.85
N ASN A 105 -24.23 -8.66 6.08
CA ASN A 105 -23.35 -7.64 6.62
C ASN A 105 -22.47 -6.94 5.58
N VAL A 106 -22.53 -7.32 4.29
CA VAL A 106 -21.89 -6.53 3.23
C VAL A 106 -22.79 -5.32 2.97
N PRO A 107 -22.37 -4.14 3.39
CA PRO A 107 -23.20 -2.98 3.21
C PRO A 107 -23.47 -2.77 1.71
N LYS A 108 -24.72 -2.80 1.27
CA LYS A 108 -25.13 -2.42 -0.09
C LYS A 108 -24.87 -0.94 -0.30
N GLY A 109 -24.15 -0.53 -1.33
CA GLY A 109 -23.99 0.86 -1.71
C GLY A 109 -22.82 1.11 -2.63
N THR A 110 -22.70 2.34 -3.00
CA THR A 110 -21.73 2.82 -3.96
C THR A 110 -20.54 3.39 -3.22
N ASP A 111 -19.34 2.88 -3.47
CA ASP A 111 -18.13 3.54 -3.07
C ASP A 111 -17.90 4.75 -3.97
N LYS A 112 -17.63 5.91 -3.39
CA LYS A 112 -17.42 7.17 -4.11
C LYS A 112 -16.16 7.84 -3.63
N ASN A 113 -15.31 8.20 -4.57
CA ASN A 113 -14.11 8.97 -4.32
C ASN A 113 -14.10 10.23 -5.18
N TYR A 114 -13.87 11.37 -4.54
CA TYR A 114 -13.71 12.66 -5.18
C TYR A 114 -12.33 13.18 -4.87
N THR A 115 -11.55 13.50 -5.87
CA THR A 115 -10.20 14.05 -5.68
C THR A 115 -10.05 15.33 -6.48
N TYR A 116 -9.62 16.40 -5.82
CA TYR A 116 -9.23 17.67 -6.41
C TYR A 116 -7.74 17.83 -6.23
N TYR A 117 -7.03 18.08 -7.32
CA TYR A 117 -5.59 18.23 -7.31
C TYR A 117 -5.17 19.49 -8.04
N VAL A 118 -4.28 20.24 -7.43
CA VAL A 118 -3.63 21.43 -8.00
C VAL A 118 -2.13 21.32 -7.80
N ASP A 119 -1.38 21.57 -8.88
CA ASP A 119 0.08 21.57 -8.88
C ASP A 119 0.55 22.84 -9.60
N TYR A 120 1.34 23.62 -8.91
CA TYR A 120 2.03 24.77 -9.48
C TYR A 120 3.54 24.54 -9.45
N GLN A 121 4.20 24.78 -10.57
CA GLN A 121 5.64 24.67 -10.70
C GLN A 121 6.21 25.91 -11.36
N PHE A 122 7.23 26.46 -10.74
CA PHE A 122 8.07 27.55 -11.25
C PHE A 122 9.44 27.00 -11.57
N ASN A 123 9.99 27.36 -12.74
CA ASN A 123 11.35 27.03 -13.15
C ASN A 123 12.06 28.30 -13.61
N LYS A 124 13.28 28.47 -13.17
CA LYS A 124 14.17 29.53 -13.65
C LYS A 124 15.56 28.96 -13.91
N LYS A 125 16.07 29.20 -15.09
CA LYS A 125 17.43 28.87 -15.48
C LYS A 125 18.21 30.14 -15.75
N TRP A 126 19.41 30.24 -15.21
CA TRP A 126 20.35 31.34 -15.39
C TRP A 126 21.45 30.96 -16.40
N ASP A 127 22.13 31.97 -16.93
CA ASP A 127 23.17 31.79 -17.94
C ASP A 127 24.43 31.11 -17.38
N ASN A 128 24.65 31.20 -16.08
CA ASN A 128 25.74 30.50 -15.37
C ASN A 128 25.49 29.00 -15.20
N GLY A 129 24.44 28.44 -15.81
CA GLY A 129 24.08 27.03 -15.74
C GLY A 129 23.33 26.62 -14.48
N SER A 130 23.07 27.55 -13.55
CA SER A 130 22.21 27.24 -12.40
C SER A 130 20.72 27.20 -12.77
N GLN A 131 19.98 26.38 -12.05
CA GLN A 131 18.53 26.27 -12.21
C GLN A 131 17.86 26.10 -10.85
N ILE A 132 16.73 26.77 -10.67
CA ILE A 132 15.80 26.49 -9.58
C ILE A 132 14.49 25.97 -10.12
N THR A 133 13.97 24.94 -9.48
CA THR A 133 12.61 24.44 -9.63
C THR A 133 11.94 24.52 -8.28
N ALA A 134 10.84 25.28 -8.18
CA ALA A 134 10.09 25.40 -6.93
C ALA A 134 8.59 25.29 -7.22
N GLY A 135 7.82 24.88 -6.24
CA GLY A 135 6.38 24.76 -6.45
C GLY A 135 5.60 24.37 -5.21
N ALA A 136 4.30 24.25 -5.44
CA ALA A 136 3.34 23.85 -4.43
C ALA A 136 2.34 22.85 -5.02
N THR A 137 1.95 21.89 -4.22
CA THR A 137 0.88 20.95 -4.56
C THR A 137 -0.19 20.96 -3.48
N TYR A 138 -1.43 20.79 -3.87
CA TYR A 138 -2.55 20.58 -2.97
C TYR A 138 -3.47 19.52 -3.53
N GLU A 139 -3.85 18.57 -2.69
CA GLU A 139 -4.81 17.54 -2.98
C GLU A 139 -5.83 17.46 -1.86
N HIS A 140 -7.09 17.48 -2.23
CA HIS A 140 -8.21 17.18 -1.34
C HIS A 140 -8.92 15.94 -1.86
N MET A 141 -9.12 14.96 -1.00
CA MET A 141 -9.83 13.73 -1.32
C MET A 141 -10.96 13.50 -0.32
N LYS A 142 -12.16 13.26 -0.84
CA LYS A 142 -13.31 12.77 -0.08
C LYS A 142 -13.61 11.36 -0.52
N SER A 143 -13.56 10.44 0.41
CA SER A 143 -13.87 9.02 0.21
C SER A 143 -15.11 8.65 0.99
N VAL A 144 -16.07 8.04 0.33
CA VAL A 144 -17.23 7.42 0.94
C VAL A 144 -17.18 5.95 0.57
N SER A 145 -16.89 5.11 1.53
CA SER A 145 -16.79 3.66 1.33
C SER A 145 -17.44 2.92 2.48
N LYS A 146 -18.00 1.79 2.17
CA LYS A 146 -18.58 0.91 3.19
C LYS A 146 -17.55 0.12 3.96
N THR A 147 -16.42 -0.12 3.34
CA THR A 147 -15.31 -0.86 3.96
C THR A 147 -14.49 0.03 4.89
N THR A 148 -14.26 1.28 4.52
CA THR A 148 -13.42 2.21 5.27
C THR A 148 -14.19 3.29 6.02
N GLY A 149 -15.43 3.57 5.62
CA GLY A 149 -16.23 4.69 6.14
C GLY A 149 -16.14 5.93 5.26
N THR A 150 -16.54 7.07 5.83
CA THR A 150 -16.47 8.38 5.16
C THR A 150 -15.30 9.14 5.74
N HIS A 151 -14.37 9.55 4.86
CA HIS A 151 -13.15 10.25 5.23
C HIS A 151 -12.87 11.40 4.29
N ASP A 152 -12.40 12.51 4.86
CA ASP A 152 -11.86 13.66 4.15
C ASP A 152 -10.35 13.76 4.42
N SER A 153 -9.54 13.91 3.36
CA SER A 153 -8.10 14.09 3.50
C SER A 153 -7.59 15.29 2.71
N ASP A 154 -6.64 15.97 3.29
CA ASP A 154 -5.91 17.07 2.66
C ASP A 154 -4.42 16.75 2.65
N ASN A 155 -3.79 16.91 1.49
CA ASN A 155 -2.35 16.86 1.32
C ASN A 155 -1.88 18.15 0.67
N ALA A 156 -0.97 18.86 1.31
CA ALA A 156 -0.35 20.07 0.78
C ALA A 156 1.16 19.96 0.87
N ALA A 157 1.88 20.42 -0.14
CA ALA A 157 3.32 20.43 -0.09
C ALA A 157 3.91 21.64 -0.78
N LEU A 158 5.04 22.08 -0.25
CA LEU A 158 5.95 23.04 -0.88
C LEU A 158 7.24 22.32 -1.21
N PHE A 159 7.80 22.59 -2.35
CA PHE A 159 9.09 22.00 -2.75
C PHE A 159 9.97 23.01 -3.46
N ALA A 160 11.28 22.82 -3.32
CA ALA A 160 12.28 23.54 -4.09
C ALA A 160 13.47 22.60 -4.37
N GLN A 161 14.03 22.73 -5.54
CA GLN A 161 15.25 22.07 -5.97
C GLN A 161 16.14 23.08 -6.65
N TYR A 162 17.42 23.04 -6.32
CA TYR A 162 18.45 23.83 -6.94
C TYR A 162 19.47 22.89 -7.61
N ASP A 163 19.75 23.17 -8.87
CA ASP A 163 20.72 22.46 -9.69
C ASP A 163 21.81 23.43 -10.13
N GLN A 164 23.07 23.04 -9.98
CA GLN A 164 24.23 23.84 -10.37
C GLN A 164 25.28 22.99 -11.03
N ARG A 165 25.86 23.50 -12.10
CA ARG A 165 27.05 22.94 -12.73
C ARG A 165 28.25 23.81 -12.43
N PHE A 166 29.32 23.18 -11.93
CA PHE A 166 30.60 23.82 -11.60
C PHE A 166 31.68 23.30 -12.53
N PHE A 167 32.51 24.20 -13.02
CA PHE A 167 33.73 23.88 -13.80
C PHE A 167 33.45 22.92 -14.97
N ASP A 168 32.25 22.92 -15.52
CA ASP A 168 31.79 22.03 -16.59
C ASP A 168 31.90 20.51 -16.30
N ARG A 169 32.35 20.14 -15.11
CA ARG A 169 32.61 18.76 -14.72
C ARG A 169 31.80 18.27 -13.52
N LEU A 170 31.37 19.16 -12.64
CA LEU A 170 30.63 18.82 -11.43
C LEU A 170 29.21 19.34 -11.52
N SER A 171 28.24 18.44 -11.54
CA SER A 171 26.82 18.77 -11.39
C SER A 171 26.34 18.40 -10.00
N VAL A 172 25.74 19.34 -9.32
CA VAL A 172 25.17 19.15 -7.98
C VAL A 172 23.70 19.53 -8.04
N SER A 173 22.87 18.70 -7.42
CA SER A 173 21.44 18.91 -7.21
C SER A 173 21.12 18.78 -5.74
N ALA A 174 20.34 19.72 -5.20
CA ALA A 174 19.81 19.64 -3.84
C ALA A 174 18.34 20.06 -3.83
N GLY A 175 17.52 19.29 -3.17
CA GLY A 175 16.09 19.54 -3.11
C GLY A 175 15.51 19.26 -1.72
N MET A 176 14.45 20.01 -1.42
CA MET A 176 13.67 19.83 -0.21
C MET A 176 12.18 19.86 -0.57
N ARG A 177 11.40 19.03 0.08
CA ARG A 177 9.94 19.05 0.07
C ARG A 177 9.44 19.08 1.50
N ALA A 178 8.54 19.99 1.79
CA ALA A 178 7.86 20.08 3.07
C ALA A 178 6.39 19.70 2.84
N GLU A 179 5.91 18.71 3.52
CA GLU A 179 4.60 18.11 3.26
C GLU A 179 3.73 18.11 4.51
N TYR A 180 2.48 18.51 4.32
CA TYR A 180 1.41 18.52 5.29
C TYR A 180 0.36 17.50 4.86
N TYR A 181 -0.06 16.63 5.77
CA TYR A 181 -1.10 15.64 5.53
C TYR A 181 -2.08 15.59 6.71
N ARG A 182 -3.36 15.55 6.39
CA ARG A 182 -4.44 15.48 7.36
C ARG A 182 -5.54 14.54 6.88
N VAL A 183 -6.14 13.77 7.79
CA VAL A 183 -7.35 12.98 7.58
C VAL A 183 -8.35 13.32 8.67
N ASP A 184 -9.61 13.56 8.33
CA ASP A 184 -10.75 13.81 9.23
C ASP A 184 -10.48 14.95 10.24
N GLY A 185 -9.84 16.01 9.81
CA GLY A 185 -9.51 17.13 10.68
C GLY A 185 -8.39 16.86 11.68
N TYR A 186 -7.87 15.64 11.78
CA TYR A 186 -6.74 15.31 12.65
C TYR A 186 -5.43 15.42 11.88
N LEU A 187 -4.50 16.15 12.47
CA LEU A 187 -3.15 16.23 11.96
C LEU A 187 -2.45 14.90 12.19
N ARG A 188 -1.94 14.31 11.13
CA ARG A 188 -1.18 13.08 11.20
C ARG A 188 0.31 13.41 11.18
N GLU A 189 1.05 12.79 12.09
CA GLU A 189 2.50 12.91 12.21
C GLU A 189 3.05 14.35 12.39
N ALA A 190 2.67 15.00 13.48
CA ALA A 190 3.31 16.21 13.96
C ALA A 190 4.52 15.89 14.86
N ASP A 191 5.35 14.92 14.46
CA ASP A 191 6.54 14.52 15.22
C ASP A 191 7.80 15.31 14.85
N THR A 192 7.74 16.08 13.75
CA THR A 192 8.83 16.98 13.36
C THR A 192 8.93 18.12 14.35
N LYS A 193 10.11 18.31 14.93
CA LYS A 193 10.40 19.41 15.84
C LYS A 193 11.30 20.44 15.18
N LEU A 194 10.89 21.69 15.20
CA LEU A 194 11.70 22.82 14.81
C LEU A 194 11.88 23.74 16.03
N PHE A 195 13.11 23.95 16.46
CA PHE A 195 13.44 24.76 17.66
C PHE A 195 12.63 24.33 18.91
N GLY A 196 12.43 23.01 19.09
CA GLY A 196 11.67 22.47 20.22
C GLY A 196 10.15 22.45 20.05
N THR A 197 9.60 23.14 19.06
CA THR A 197 8.17 23.17 18.76
C THR A 197 7.82 22.09 17.74
N LYS A 198 6.77 21.29 18.02
CA LYS A 198 6.23 20.34 17.04
C LYS A 198 5.55 21.11 15.91
N ILE A 199 5.99 20.84 14.69
CA ILE A 199 5.39 21.39 13.48
C ILE A 199 4.67 20.28 12.69
N PRO A 200 3.51 20.58 12.11
CA PRO A 200 2.69 19.62 11.38
C PRO A 200 3.18 19.37 9.94
N VAL A 201 4.47 19.43 9.73
CA VAL A 201 5.06 19.35 8.39
C VAL A 201 6.20 18.36 8.41
N LYS A 202 6.25 17.48 7.41
CA LYS A 202 7.32 16.52 7.21
C LYS A 202 8.31 17.03 6.16
N PRO A 203 9.53 17.41 6.54
CA PRO A 203 10.57 17.73 5.58
C PRO A 203 11.19 16.45 4.99
N ILE A 204 11.45 16.50 3.69
CA ILE A 204 12.13 15.45 2.91
C ILE A 204 13.25 16.11 2.15
N PHE A 205 14.43 15.51 2.18
CA PHE A 205 15.61 16.00 1.51
C PHE A 205 16.07 15.03 0.43
N ARG A 206 16.61 15.59 -0.65
CA ARG A 206 17.31 14.84 -1.69
C ARG A 206 18.53 15.60 -2.12
N ALA A 207 19.60 14.88 -2.46
CA ALA A 207 20.80 15.45 -3.03
C ALA A 207 21.35 14.51 -4.09
N GLY A 208 21.99 15.07 -5.09
CA GLY A 208 22.66 14.33 -6.14
C GLY A 208 23.94 15.04 -6.57
N LEU A 209 24.92 14.23 -6.94
CA LEU A 209 26.19 14.70 -7.43
C LEU A 209 26.60 13.84 -8.62
N ASN A 210 27.10 14.48 -9.67
CA ASN A 210 27.75 13.80 -10.79
C ASN A 210 29.05 14.55 -11.11
N TYR A 211 30.18 13.85 -11.02
CA TYR A 211 31.48 14.40 -11.26
C TYR A 211 32.17 13.67 -12.40
N GLN A 212 32.55 14.41 -13.42
CA GLN A 212 33.37 13.93 -14.54
C GLN A 212 34.84 13.97 -14.15
N LEU A 213 35.41 12.80 -13.79
CA LEU A 213 36.82 12.65 -13.43
C LEU A 213 37.73 12.85 -14.63
N ALA A 214 37.36 12.26 -15.78
CA ALA A 214 38.04 12.33 -17.05
C ALA A 214 36.99 12.29 -18.18
N ASP A 215 37.40 12.39 -19.45
CA ASP A 215 36.51 12.51 -20.58
C ASP A 215 35.45 11.42 -20.67
N TYR A 216 35.72 10.23 -20.17
CA TYR A 216 34.77 9.10 -20.18
C TYR A 216 34.62 8.45 -18.82
N SER A 217 35.03 9.14 -17.73
CA SER A 217 34.97 8.63 -16.36
C SER A 217 34.12 9.52 -15.50
N PHE A 218 33.09 8.92 -14.84
CA PHE A 218 32.14 9.64 -14.03
C PHE A 218 31.95 8.95 -12.67
N ILE A 219 31.90 9.75 -11.62
CA ILE A 219 31.41 9.34 -10.31
C ILE A 219 30.07 10.01 -10.09
N ARG A 220 29.08 9.24 -9.63
CA ARG A 220 27.79 9.75 -9.19
C ARG A 220 27.52 9.33 -7.75
N ALA A 221 26.92 10.22 -7.01
CA ALA A 221 26.38 9.94 -5.69
C ALA A 221 24.98 10.52 -5.58
N SER A 222 24.07 9.81 -4.92
CA SER A 222 22.75 10.32 -4.63
C SER A 222 22.32 9.95 -3.22
N PHE A 223 21.50 10.80 -2.64
CA PHE A 223 20.85 10.61 -1.36
C PHE A 223 19.42 11.09 -1.47
N GLY A 224 18.48 10.31 -0.95
CA GLY A 224 17.06 10.67 -0.92
C GLY A 224 16.38 10.13 0.31
N GLN A 225 15.52 10.96 0.87
CA GLN A 225 14.52 10.56 1.85
C GLN A 225 13.18 10.41 1.17
N GLY A 226 12.37 9.52 1.68
CA GLY A 226 10.99 9.32 1.26
C GLY A 226 10.12 8.90 2.44
N TYR A 227 8.84 9.12 2.31
CA TYR A 227 7.87 8.52 3.20
C TYR A 227 6.54 8.32 2.47
N ARG A 228 5.72 7.44 3.01
CA ARG A 228 4.40 7.13 2.49
C ARG A 228 3.40 7.16 3.65
N TYR A 229 2.39 7.98 3.53
CA TYR A 229 1.26 7.93 4.47
C TYR A 229 0.47 6.62 4.27
N PRO A 230 -0.05 6.04 5.36
CA PRO A 230 -0.96 4.92 5.23
C PRO A 230 -2.18 5.31 4.41
N SER A 231 -2.60 4.43 3.53
CA SER A 231 -3.87 4.60 2.80
C SER A 231 -5.07 4.52 3.76
N LEU A 232 -6.22 5.01 3.31
CA LEU A 232 -7.46 4.88 4.08
C LEU A 232 -7.80 3.41 4.36
N THR A 233 -7.50 2.51 3.42
CA THR A 233 -7.71 1.08 3.59
C THR A 233 -6.83 0.52 4.71
N GLU A 234 -5.54 0.85 4.74
CA GLU A 234 -4.62 0.38 5.77
C GLU A 234 -4.99 0.88 7.18
N LYS A 235 -5.59 2.07 7.28
CA LYS A 235 -5.99 2.65 8.57
C LYS A 235 -7.40 2.29 9.03
N TYR A 236 -8.34 2.20 8.10
CA TYR A 236 -9.77 2.20 8.43
C TYR A 236 -10.53 1.01 7.86
N ALA A 237 -9.89 0.13 7.06
CA ALA A 237 -10.60 -1.02 6.52
C ALA A 237 -11.15 -1.88 7.64
N ARG A 238 -12.43 -2.16 7.53
CA ARG A 238 -13.14 -3.11 8.39
C ARG A 238 -13.94 -4.04 7.49
N LYS A 239 -13.65 -5.32 7.57
CA LYS A 239 -14.38 -6.34 6.84
C LYS A 239 -14.43 -7.60 7.69
N ASP A 240 -15.59 -8.12 7.91
CA ASP A 240 -15.82 -9.39 8.55
C ASP A 240 -16.20 -10.42 7.49
N ILE A 241 -15.54 -11.56 7.47
CA ILE A 241 -15.77 -12.64 6.52
C ILE A 241 -15.85 -13.94 7.31
N GLY A 242 -17.04 -14.30 7.76
CA GLY A 242 -17.30 -15.59 8.38
C GLY A 242 -16.44 -15.90 9.62
N GLY A 243 -16.23 -14.89 10.48
CA GLY A 243 -15.41 -15.03 11.69
C GLY A 243 -13.93 -14.71 11.51
N VAL A 244 -13.48 -14.48 10.28
CA VAL A 244 -12.18 -13.89 10.00
C VAL A 244 -12.40 -12.44 9.59
N GLY A 245 -11.89 -11.50 10.36
CA GLY A 245 -12.13 -10.08 10.12
C GLY A 245 -10.86 -9.32 9.83
N VAL A 246 -10.96 -8.30 8.95
CA VAL A 246 -9.95 -7.25 8.83
C VAL A 246 -10.39 -6.11 9.74
N TYR A 247 -9.51 -5.69 10.64
CA TYR A 247 -9.81 -4.65 11.62
C TYR A 247 -8.92 -3.43 11.41
N PRO A 248 -9.47 -2.23 11.56
CA PRO A 248 -8.74 -1.01 11.36
C PRO A 248 -7.68 -0.81 12.47
N ASN A 249 -6.47 -0.44 12.06
CA ASN A 249 -5.44 0.05 12.96
C ASN A 249 -5.21 1.56 12.73
N LYS A 250 -5.85 2.38 13.56
CA LYS A 250 -5.75 3.83 13.46
C LYS A 250 -4.37 4.37 13.87
N GLU A 251 -3.55 3.55 14.54
CA GLU A 251 -2.22 3.94 15.02
C GLU A 251 -1.11 3.68 14.00
N VAL A 252 -1.44 3.14 12.83
CA VAL A 252 -0.45 2.96 11.76
C VAL A 252 0.16 4.31 11.38
N ASN A 253 1.49 4.38 11.51
CA ASN A 253 2.28 5.55 11.18
C ASN A 253 2.72 5.52 9.71
N ALA A 254 3.26 6.63 9.20
CA ALA A 254 3.82 6.66 7.86
C ALA A 254 5.13 5.87 7.78
N GLU A 255 5.29 5.10 6.72
CA GLU A 255 6.57 4.48 6.37
C GLU A 255 7.59 5.55 6.03
N LYS A 256 8.83 5.33 6.44
CA LYS A 256 9.96 6.21 6.16
C LYS A 256 11.04 5.42 5.44
N GLY A 257 11.65 6.03 4.46
CA GLY A 257 12.74 5.42 3.71
C GLY A 257 13.91 6.38 3.53
N VAL A 258 15.10 5.81 3.52
CA VAL A 258 16.34 6.49 3.13
C VAL A 258 17.00 5.65 2.06
N ASN A 259 17.42 6.29 0.98
CA ASN A 259 18.19 5.66 -0.09
C ASN A 259 19.47 6.46 -0.32
N ALA A 260 20.58 5.75 -0.47
CA ALA A 260 21.86 6.31 -0.88
C ALA A 260 22.49 5.43 -1.97
N GLU A 261 23.06 6.05 -2.97
CA GLU A 261 23.75 5.38 -4.08
C GLU A 261 25.10 6.04 -4.31
N LEU A 262 26.10 5.20 -4.61
CA LEU A 262 27.40 5.61 -5.13
C LEU A 262 27.69 4.79 -6.38
N GLY A 263 27.98 5.44 -7.50
CA GLY A 263 28.23 4.80 -8.77
C GLY A 263 29.47 5.33 -9.46
N PHE A 264 30.11 4.46 -10.24
CA PHE A 264 31.24 4.78 -11.10
C PHE A 264 30.99 4.26 -12.50
N LYS A 265 31.11 5.13 -13.49
CA LYS A 265 30.97 4.80 -14.91
C LYS A 265 32.25 5.13 -15.66
N GLN A 266 32.77 4.15 -16.41
CA GLN A 266 33.98 4.28 -17.22
C GLN A 266 33.69 3.85 -18.65
N GLY A 267 33.95 4.74 -19.60
CA GLY A 267 34.00 4.41 -21.01
C GLY A 267 35.37 3.88 -21.39
N TYR A 268 35.44 3.01 -22.37
CA TYR A 268 36.68 2.48 -22.92
C TYR A 268 36.61 2.38 -24.45
N LYS A 269 37.80 2.40 -25.06
CA LYS A 269 37.97 2.17 -26.49
C LYS A 269 39.27 1.36 -26.71
N PHE A 270 39.10 0.19 -27.34
CA PHE A 270 40.20 -0.69 -27.75
C PHE A 270 40.10 -0.96 -29.24
N GLY A 271 40.91 -0.28 -30.05
CA GLY A 271 40.82 -0.35 -31.50
C GLY A 271 39.43 0.10 -31.99
N ASN A 272 38.69 -0.77 -32.64
CA ASN A 272 37.35 -0.53 -33.12
C ASN A 272 36.25 -0.86 -32.09
N LEU A 273 36.61 -1.46 -30.94
CA LEU A 273 35.68 -1.80 -29.86
C LEU A 273 35.56 -0.60 -28.92
N THR A 274 34.32 -0.08 -28.78
CA THR A 274 33.96 0.96 -27.83
C THR A 274 32.89 0.44 -26.90
N GLY A 275 32.97 0.78 -25.64
CA GLY A 275 31.97 0.39 -24.66
C GLY A 275 32.10 1.18 -23.37
N PHE A 276 31.28 0.82 -22.39
CA PHE A 276 31.40 1.35 -21.04
C PHE A 276 31.03 0.25 -20.04
N PHE A 277 31.52 0.39 -18.83
CA PHE A 277 30.98 -0.30 -17.68
C PHE A 277 30.44 0.70 -16.67
N ASP A 278 29.44 0.31 -15.94
CA ASP A 278 28.78 1.09 -14.90
C ASP A 278 28.59 0.20 -13.67
N LEU A 279 29.19 0.61 -12.56
CA LEU A 279 29.12 -0.08 -11.29
C LEU A 279 28.47 0.84 -10.27
N ALA A 280 27.45 0.35 -9.56
CA ALA A 280 26.80 1.09 -8.50
C ALA A 280 26.58 0.21 -7.27
N GLY A 281 26.84 0.80 -6.10
CA GLY A 281 26.42 0.29 -4.81
C GLY A 281 25.30 1.17 -4.26
N PHE A 282 24.30 0.56 -3.65
CA PHE A 282 23.20 1.29 -3.06
C PHE A 282 22.87 0.74 -1.67
N TYR A 283 22.38 1.63 -0.83
CA TYR A 283 21.89 1.34 0.50
C TYR A 283 20.47 1.88 0.63
N THR A 284 19.53 1.03 1.05
CA THR A 284 18.15 1.41 1.31
C THR A 284 17.74 0.93 2.69
N GLN A 285 17.16 1.81 3.47
CA GLN A 285 16.61 1.51 4.78
C GLN A 285 15.17 1.98 4.86
N TYR A 286 14.29 1.10 5.32
CA TYR A 286 12.90 1.41 5.66
C TYR A 286 12.68 1.33 7.15
N THR A 287 11.84 2.20 7.67
CA THR A 287 11.35 2.21 9.06
C THR A 287 9.83 2.37 9.06
N ASP A 288 9.18 1.78 10.05
CA ASP A 288 7.73 1.82 10.21
C ASP A 288 7.00 1.25 8.97
N MET A 289 7.52 0.14 8.39
CA MET A 289 6.90 -0.53 7.25
C MET A 289 5.48 -0.97 7.61
N ILE A 290 4.55 -0.67 6.73
CA ILE A 290 3.15 -1.06 6.88
C ILE A 290 3.00 -2.45 6.28
N GLU A 291 2.78 -3.44 7.15
CA GLU A 291 2.59 -4.83 6.76
C GLU A 291 1.27 -5.35 7.29
N PHE A 292 0.64 -6.20 6.51
CA PHE A 292 -0.52 -6.94 6.96
C PHE A 292 -0.06 -8.05 7.92
N ARG A 293 -0.55 -8.01 9.16
CA ARG A 293 -0.25 -9.04 10.15
C ARG A 293 -1.46 -9.90 10.40
N PHE A 294 -1.25 -11.21 10.30
CA PHE A 294 -2.18 -12.19 10.82
C PHE A 294 -1.94 -12.38 12.31
N GLY A 295 -3.00 -12.29 13.10
CA GLY A 295 -2.90 -12.47 14.55
C GLY A 295 -4.27 -12.63 15.19
N ILE A 296 -4.31 -13.12 16.42
CA ILE A 296 -5.51 -13.17 17.22
C ILE A 296 -5.58 -11.88 18.03
N PHE A 297 -6.54 -11.04 17.74
CA PHE A 297 -6.80 -9.81 18.48
C PHE A 297 -8.07 -9.99 19.32
N ASN A 298 -7.98 -9.76 20.63
CA ASN A 298 -9.08 -9.96 21.59
C ASN A 298 -9.78 -11.32 21.45
N ASN A 299 -9.01 -12.38 21.28
CA ASN A 299 -9.46 -13.78 21.10
C ASN A 299 -10.21 -14.10 19.82
N THR A 300 -10.38 -13.18 18.88
CA THR A 300 -11.22 -13.44 17.68
C THR A 300 -10.80 -12.74 16.40
N THR A 301 -9.72 -11.92 16.32
CA THR A 301 -9.59 -11.02 15.17
C THR A 301 -8.18 -10.76 14.65
N PHE A 302 -8.07 -10.54 13.35
CA PHE A 302 -6.85 -10.18 12.63
C PHE A 302 -6.74 -8.66 12.43
N GLN A 303 -5.55 -8.10 12.49
CA GLN A 303 -5.29 -6.66 12.37
C GLN A 303 -4.16 -6.37 11.37
N TYR A 304 -4.27 -5.23 10.65
CA TYR A 304 -3.16 -4.65 9.89
C TYR A 304 -2.05 -4.15 10.81
#